data_ad27faee81359b93224b4f26c42bdf78
#
_entry.id   ad27faee81359b93224b4f26c42bdf78
#
_cell.length_a   1.000
_cell.length_b   1.000
_cell.length_c   1.000
_cell.angle_alpha   90.00
_cell.angle_beta   90.00
_cell.angle_gamma   90.00
#
_symmetry.space_group_name_H-M   'P 1'
#
loop_
_entity.id
_entity.type
_entity.pdbx_description
1 polymer ?
#
loop_
_entity_poly.entity_id
_entity_poly.type
_entity_poly.pdbx_seq_one_letter_code
_entity_poly.pdbx_strand_id
1 'polypeptide(L)'
;LEIKKGDEVITAANTAIPTISAIVNSGAKPILIDVNKDYLMDMTKLEKYISKKTKAIIPVHLYGKPCDMKSLAQISKKFKISIIEDCAQAQGAKYEKKYVGTFGDLGCFSFYPTKILGAYSDGGFILTNSFKLFKKIKKIRFYGIDTVDIKNKFYNKYYSNINGVNSRLDEV
;
A
#
# COMPACT_ATOMS: atom_id res chain seq x y z
N LEU A 1 1.47 6.73 6.84
CA LEU A 1 0.63 6.12 7.88
C LEU A 1 1.30 6.12 9.27
N GLU A 2 2.56 6.58 9.35
CA GLU A 2 3.33 6.69 10.60
C GLU A 2 3.50 5.35 11.35
N ILE A 3 3.59 4.27 10.58
CA ILE A 3 3.88 2.93 11.10
C ILE A 3 5.32 2.92 11.61
N LYS A 4 5.55 2.33 12.78
CA LYS A 4 6.83 2.32 13.48
C LYS A 4 7.10 0.99 14.17
N LYS A 5 8.30 0.86 14.72
CA LYS A 5 8.71 -0.33 15.49
C LYS A 5 7.70 -0.64 16.61
N GLY A 6 7.25 -1.90 16.64
CA GLY A 6 6.26 -2.40 17.59
C GLY A 6 4.80 -2.36 17.09
N ASP A 7 4.53 -1.67 16.00
CA ASP A 7 3.23 -1.75 15.33
C ASP A 7 3.10 -3.07 14.56
N GLU A 8 1.87 -3.46 14.27
CA GLU A 8 1.54 -4.68 13.54
C GLU A 8 0.82 -4.34 12.23
N VAL A 9 1.15 -5.08 11.17
CA VAL A 9 0.48 -4.99 9.87
C VAL A 9 0.03 -6.38 9.45
N ILE A 10 -1.26 -6.53 9.20
CA ILE A 10 -1.85 -7.82 8.81
C ILE A 10 -1.79 -7.96 7.29
N THR A 11 -1.40 -9.14 6.80
CA THR A 11 -1.48 -9.50 5.37
C THR A 11 -1.74 -11.00 5.20
N ALA A 12 -2.02 -11.44 3.96
CA ALA A 12 -2.26 -12.84 3.65
C ALA A 12 -0.95 -13.66 3.70
N ALA A 13 -1.03 -14.89 4.20
CA ALA A 13 0.14 -15.76 4.36
C ALA A 13 0.77 -16.19 3.01
N ASN A 14 -0.01 -16.19 1.92
CA ASN A 14 0.44 -16.52 0.57
C ASN A 14 0.86 -15.30 -0.26
N THR A 15 1.06 -14.14 0.37
CA THR A 15 1.54 -12.94 -0.33
C THR A 15 2.95 -13.14 -0.86
N ALA A 16 3.33 -12.32 -1.85
CA ALA A 16 4.70 -12.28 -2.34
C ALA A 16 5.66 -11.68 -1.30
N ILE A 17 6.93 -12.08 -1.36
CA ILE A 17 8.00 -11.61 -0.44
C ILE A 17 8.08 -10.08 -0.33
N PRO A 18 7.94 -9.28 -1.41
CA PRO A 18 8.02 -7.83 -1.31
C PRO A 18 7.03 -7.19 -0.33
N THR A 19 5.81 -7.73 -0.19
CA THR A 19 4.83 -7.25 0.79
C THR A 19 5.35 -7.41 2.22
N ILE A 20 5.91 -8.59 2.54
CA ILE A 20 6.51 -8.86 3.85
C ILE A 20 7.73 -7.97 4.10
N SER A 21 8.61 -7.85 3.09
CA SER A 21 9.80 -7.00 3.17
C SER A 21 9.43 -5.54 3.45
N ALA A 22 8.40 -5.02 2.78
CA ALA A 22 7.91 -3.65 3.01
C ALA A 22 7.41 -3.45 4.45
N ILE A 23 6.69 -4.42 5.01
CA ILE A 23 6.23 -4.38 6.41
C ILE A 23 7.43 -4.37 7.36
N VAL A 24 8.37 -5.30 7.19
CA VAL A 24 9.56 -5.41 8.06
C VAL A 24 10.42 -4.15 7.96
N ASN A 25 10.67 -3.65 6.75
CA ASN A 25 11.46 -2.43 6.53
C ASN A 25 10.80 -1.17 7.11
N SER A 26 9.49 -1.15 7.30
CA SER A 26 8.81 -0.07 8.02
C SER A 26 9.02 -0.14 9.54
N GLY A 27 9.63 -1.20 10.05
CA GLY A 27 9.81 -1.48 11.47
C GLY A 27 8.63 -2.19 12.12
N ALA A 28 7.57 -2.47 11.37
CA ALA A 28 6.39 -3.18 11.87
C ALA A 28 6.60 -4.70 11.86
N LYS A 29 5.78 -5.38 12.68
CA LYS A 29 5.70 -6.85 12.68
C LYS A 29 4.63 -7.31 11.70
N PRO A 30 4.94 -8.17 10.71
CA PRO A 30 3.92 -8.79 9.88
C PRO A 30 3.11 -9.81 10.70
N ILE A 31 1.80 -9.73 10.59
CA ILE A 31 0.85 -10.71 11.12
C ILE A 31 0.23 -11.41 9.92
N LEU A 32 0.50 -12.69 9.79
CA LEU A 32 0.03 -13.49 8.66
C LEU A 32 -1.31 -14.12 8.98
N ILE A 33 -2.28 -13.91 8.10
CA ILE A 33 -3.58 -14.55 8.17
C ILE A 33 -3.71 -15.56 7.03
N ASP A 34 -4.35 -16.67 7.32
CA ASP A 34 -4.63 -17.71 6.34
C ASP A 34 -5.59 -17.22 5.25
N VAL A 35 -5.63 -17.95 4.14
CA VAL A 35 -6.47 -17.63 3.00
C VAL A 35 -7.74 -18.51 2.98
N ASN A 36 -8.75 -18.03 2.30
CA ASN A 36 -9.96 -18.78 2.00
C ASN A 36 -9.75 -19.72 0.79
N LYS A 37 -10.81 -20.42 0.38
CA LYS A 37 -10.80 -21.32 -0.80
C LYS A 37 -10.45 -20.64 -2.13
N ASP A 38 -10.53 -19.32 -2.18
CA ASP A 38 -10.22 -18.51 -3.35
C ASP A 38 -8.78 -17.96 -3.33
N TYR A 39 -7.95 -18.43 -2.39
CA TYR A 39 -6.57 -17.97 -2.17
C TYR A 39 -6.46 -16.50 -1.76
N LEU A 40 -7.55 -15.88 -1.33
CA LEU A 40 -7.60 -14.51 -0.84
C LEU A 40 -7.66 -14.49 0.68
N MET A 41 -7.27 -13.37 1.29
CA MET A 41 -7.34 -13.16 2.75
C MET A 41 -8.70 -13.59 3.30
N ASP A 42 -8.71 -14.46 4.30
CA ASP A 42 -9.92 -14.96 4.94
C ASP A 42 -10.52 -13.90 5.89
N MET A 43 -11.48 -13.14 5.40
CA MET A 43 -12.14 -12.08 6.16
C MET A 43 -12.89 -12.59 7.38
N THR A 44 -13.30 -13.88 7.41
CA THR A 44 -14.03 -14.46 8.55
C THR A 44 -13.12 -14.63 9.77
N LYS A 45 -11.82 -14.74 9.54
CA LYS A 45 -10.80 -14.89 10.60
C LYS A 45 -10.15 -13.56 10.99
N LEU A 46 -10.27 -12.51 10.17
CA LEU A 46 -9.48 -11.29 10.26
C LEU A 46 -9.57 -10.60 11.64
N GLU A 47 -10.76 -10.48 12.20
CA GLU A 47 -10.96 -9.80 13.49
C GLU A 47 -10.18 -10.46 14.65
N LYS A 48 -9.93 -11.75 14.59
CA LYS A 48 -9.17 -12.50 15.62
C LYS A 48 -7.69 -12.13 15.67
N TYR A 49 -7.17 -11.60 14.56
CA TYR A 49 -5.75 -11.20 14.42
C TYR A 49 -5.53 -9.72 14.74
N ILE A 50 -6.60 -8.94 14.94
CA ILE A 50 -6.52 -7.52 15.25
C ILE A 50 -6.17 -7.34 16.73
N SER A 51 -5.13 -6.57 17.00
CA SER A 51 -4.69 -6.15 18.32
C SER A 51 -4.68 -4.63 18.46
N LYS A 52 -4.39 -4.11 19.65
CA LYS A 52 -4.16 -2.67 19.89
C LYS A 52 -2.94 -2.12 19.12
N LYS A 53 -2.05 -3.00 18.65
CA LYS A 53 -0.85 -2.66 17.86
C LYS A 53 -1.11 -2.66 16.37
N THR A 54 -2.23 -3.20 15.90
CA THR A 54 -2.55 -3.27 14.47
C THR A 54 -2.81 -1.87 13.93
N LYS A 55 -2.04 -1.45 12.93
CA LYS A 55 -2.10 -0.12 12.30
C LYS A 55 -2.60 -0.18 10.86
N ALA A 56 -2.31 -1.25 10.14
CA ALA A 56 -2.75 -1.42 8.77
C ALA A 56 -3.08 -2.87 8.45
N ILE A 57 -3.91 -3.04 7.43
CA ILE A 57 -4.19 -4.31 6.77
C ILE A 57 -3.81 -4.16 5.31
N ILE A 58 -3.07 -5.15 4.78
CA ILE A 58 -2.68 -5.22 3.37
C ILE A 58 -3.42 -6.39 2.72
N PRO A 59 -4.62 -6.17 2.16
CA PRO A 59 -5.26 -7.16 1.31
C PRO A 59 -4.47 -7.30 0.02
N VAL A 60 -4.24 -8.52 -0.44
CA VAL A 60 -3.57 -8.80 -1.71
C VAL A 60 -4.60 -9.29 -2.71
N HIS A 61 -4.78 -8.55 -3.81
CA HIS A 61 -5.67 -8.92 -4.90
C HIS A 61 -4.97 -9.94 -5.82
N LEU A 62 -4.76 -11.14 -5.28
CA LEU A 62 -3.92 -12.17 -5.89
C LEU A 62 -4.56 -12.69 -7.18
N TYR A 63 -3.72 -12.89 -8.21
CA TYR A 63 -4.14 -13.35 -9.54
C TYR A 63 -5.19 -12.47 -10.23
N GLY A 64 -5.25 -11.19 -9.85
CA GLY A 64 -6.25 -10.25 -10.38
C GLY A 64 -7.64 -10.37 -9.75
N LYS A 65 -7.83 -11.26 -8.76
CA LYS A 65 -9.09 -11.43 -8.05
C LYS A 65 -9.15 -10.47 -6.85
N PRO A 66 -10.15 -9.58 -6.77
CA PRO A 66 -10.28 -8.66 -5.63
C PRO A 66 -10.63 -9.41 -4.34
N CYS A 67 -10.04 -8.97 -3.24
CA CYS A 67 -10.51 -9.34 -1.89
C CYS A 67 -11.93 -8.79 -1.65
N ASP A 68 -12.62 -9.33 -0.63
CA ASP A 68 -13.90 -8.77 -0.18
C ASP A 68 -13.67 -7.40 0.48
N MET A 69 -13.68 -6.37 -0.35
CA MET A 69 -13.43 -4.99 0.10
C MET A 69 -14.56 -4.42 0.94
N LYS A 70 -15.79 -4.95 0.80
CA LYS A 70 -16.94 -4.52 1.61
C LYS A 70 -16.76 -4.94 3.07
N SER A 71 -16.48 -6.21 3.32
CA SER A 71 -16.19 -6.72 4.67
C SER A 71 -14.96 -6.05 5.26
N LEU A 72 -13.90 -5.88 4.47
CA LEU A 72 -12.68 -5.22 4.92
C LEU A 72 -12.91 -3.76 5.33
N ALA A 73 -13.69 -3.00 4.55
CA ALA A 73 -14.02 -1.62 4.88
C ALA A 73 -14.82 -1.50 6.20
N GLN A 74 -15.72 -2.44 6.47
CA GLN A 74 -16.46 -2.49 7.74
C GLN A 74 -15.51 -2.74 8.92
N ILE A 75 -14.60 -3.71 8.78
CA ILE A 75 -13.60 -4.03 9.82
C ILE A 75 -12.66 -2.84 10.04
N SER A 76 -12.11 -2.27 8.97
CA SER A 76 -11.25 -1.09 9.03
C SER A 76 -11.91 0.07 9.78
N LYS A 77 -13.16 0.37 9.47
CA LYS A 77 -13.94 1.43 10.14
C LYS A 77 -14.16 1.11 11.63
N LYS A 78 -14.53 -0.13 11.95
CA LYS A 78 -14.79 -0.60 13.32
C LYS A 78 -13.57 -0.45 14.22
N PHE A 79 -12.40 -0.83 13.71
CA PHE A 79 -11.14 -0.83 14.46
C PHE A 79 -10.24 0.38 14.20
N LYS A 80 -10.65 1.30 13.31
CA LYS A 80 -9.87 2.49 12.88
C LYS A 80 -8.48 2.12 12.37
N ILE A 81 -8.40 1.12 11.52
CA ILE A 81 -7.17 0.58 10.93
C ILE A 81 -7.11 0.97 9.46
N SER A 82 -5.94 1.41 8.99
CA SER A 82 -5.71 1.78 7.59
C SER A 82 -5.70 0.57 6.66
N ILE A 83 -6.12 0.77 5.41
CA ILE A 83 -6.04 -0.23 4.35
C ILE A 83 -5.02 0.21 3.30
N ILE A 84 -4.07 -0.68 2.99
CA ILE A 84 -3.15 -0.54 1.85
C ILE A 84 -3.44 -1.69 0.89
N GLU A 85 -4.06 -1.42 -0.25
CA GLU A 85 -4.36 -2.46 -1.23
C GLU A 85 -3.08 -2.85 -2.00
N ASP A 86 -2.70 -4.13 -1.95
CA ASP A 86 -1.68 -4.69 -2.83
C ASP A 86 -2.34 -5.11 -4.14
N CYS A 87 -2.17 -4.26 -5.15
CA CYS A 87 -2.72 -4.41 -6.49
C CYS A 87 -1.65 -4.85 -7.50
N ALA A 88 -0.52 -5.38 -7.04
CA ALA A 88 0.61 -5.75 -7.89
C ALA A 88 0.27 -6.76 -8.99
N GLN A 89 -0.82 -7.52 -8.85
CA GLN A 89 -1.32 -8.49 -9.84
C GLN A 89 -2.73 -8.16 -10.33
N ALA A 90 -3.26 -6.97 -10.06
CA ALA A 90 -4.66 -6.65 -10.25
C ALA A 90 -4.90 -5.34 -11.02
N GLN A 91 -4.00 -5.00 -11.96
CA GLN A 91 -4.16 -3.85 -12.82
C GLN A 91 -5.48 -3.97 -13.61
N GLY A 92 -6.36 -2.98 -13.45
CA GLY A 92 -7.67 -2.96 -14.12
C GLY A 92 -8.77 -3.80 -13.48
N ALA A 93 -8.47 -4.57 -12.42
CA ALA A 93 -9.48 -5.36 -11.72
C ALA A 93 -10.50 -4.46 -10.98
N LYS A 94 -11.71 -4.98 -10.86
CA LYS A 94 -12.83 -4.27 -10.22
C LYS A 94 -13.50 -5.15 -9.17
N TYR A 95 -13.86 -4.53 -8.05
CA TYR A 95 -14.79 -5.05 -7.06
C TYR A 95 -16.09 -4.24 -7.16
N GLU A 96 -17.22 -4.88 -7.44
CA GLU A 96 -18.54 -4.22 -7.60
C GLU A 96 -18.50 -2.96 -8.50
N LYS A 97 -17.93 -2.99 -9.66
CA LYS A 97 -17.79 -1.87 -10.63
C LYS A 97 -16.74 -0.79 -10.27
N LYS A 98 -16.14 -0.79 -9.08
CA LYS A 98 -15.10 0.15 -8.68
C LYS A 98 -13.72 -0.50 -8.79
N TYR A 99 -12.74 0.22 -9.33
CA TYR A 99 -11.38 -0.30 -9.48
C TYR A 99 -10.72 -0.56 -8.13
N VAL A 100 -10.02 -1.69 -8.00
CA VAL A 100 -9.14 -1.96 -6.85
C VAL A 100 -8.03 -0.91 -6.78
N GLY A 101 -7.46 -0.73 -5.59
CA GLY A 101 -6.50 0.35 -5.32
C GLY A 101 -7.14 1.69 -4.97
N THR A 102 -8.50 1.77 -4.99
CA THR A 102 -9.25 3.00 -4.69
C THR A 102 -10.17 2.87 -3.48
N PHE A 103 -10.19 1.71 -2.82
CA PHE A 103 -11.03 1.44 -1.65
C PHE A 103 -10.35 1.83 -0.35
N GLY A 104 -9.04 1.56 -0.24
CA GLY A 104 -8.24 1.86 0.95
C GLY A 104 -7.67 3.28 0.96
N ASP A 105 -6.81 3.52 1.94
CA ASP A 105 -6.03 4.77 2.05
C ASP A 105 -5.00 4.87 0.93
N LEU A 106 -4.43 3.73 0.54
CA LEU A 106 -3.42 3.58 -0.51
C LEU A 106 -3.71 2.35 -1.37
N GLY A 107 -3.47 2.44 -2.67
CA GLY A 107 -3.40 1.32 -3.61
C GLY A 107 -2.01 1.26 -4.24
N CYS A 108 -1.32 0.13 -4.10
CA CYS A 108 0.05 -0.07 -4.58
C CYS A 108 0.04 -1.00 -5.80
N PHE A 109 0.62 -0.54 -6.90
CA PHE A 109 0.70 -1.25 -8.18
C PHE A 109 2.15 -1.48 -8.56
N SER A 110 2.45 -2.63 -9.14
CA SER A 110 3.78 -2.99 -9.63
C SER A 110 3.81 -3.01 -11.15
N PHE A 111 4.89 -2.47 -11.71
CA PHE A 111 5.26 -2.59 -13.12
C PHE A 111 6.49 -3.50 -13.30
N TYR A 112 6.78 -4.39 -12.34
CA TYR A 112 7.82 -5.38 -12.54
C TYR A 112 7.61 -6.09 -13.88
N PRO A 113 8.66 -6.41 -14.67
CA PRO A 113 8.53 -6.84 -16.07
C PRO A 113 7.57 -8.00 -16.33
N THR A 114 7.35 -8.88 -15.35
CA THR A 114 6.43 -10.04 -15.50
C THR A 114 4.97 -9.71 -15.16
N LYS A 115 4.65 -8.47 -14.79
CA LYS A 115 3.28 -8.06 -14.47
C LYS A 115 2.46 -7.85 -15.75
N ILE A 116 1.13 -7.83 -15.61
CA ILE A 116 0.18 -7.59 -16.72
C ILE A 116 0.55 -6.32 -17.49
N LEU A 117 0.91 -5.26 -16.77
CA LEU A 117 1.52 -4.06 -17.32
C LEU A 117 2.93 -3.97 -16.76
N GLY A 118 3.91 -4.46 -17.52
CA GLY A 118 5.32 -4.49 -17.13
C GLY A 118 6.10 -3.32 -17.74
N ALA A 119 7.02 -2.76 -16.97
CA ALA A 119 8.06 -1.85 -17.47
C ALA A 119 9.27 -2.63 -17.95
N TYR A 120 10.26 -1.94 -18.55
CA TYR A 120 11.54 -2.57 -18.93
C TYR A 120 12.45 -2.84 -17.73
N SER A 121 12.16 -2.26 -16.57
CA SER A 121 12.86 -2.44 -15.31
C SER A 121 11.86 -2.35 -14.16
N ASP A 122 12.34 -2.12 -12.93
CA ASP A 122 11.47 -1.93 -11.78
C ASP A 122 10.62 -0.66 -11.93
N GLY A 123 9.37 -0.77 -11.57
CA GLY A 123 8.45 0.35 -11.60
C GLY A 123 7.16 0.06 -10.84
N GLY A 124 6.39 1.10 -10.65
CA GLY A 124 5.08 1.01 -10.01
C GLY A 124 4.48 2.38 -9.76
N PHE A 125 3.29 2.38 -9.23
CA PHE A 125 2.63 3.61 -8.79
C PHE A 125 1.79 3.38 -7.55
N ILE A 126 1.48 4.48 -6.88
CA ILE A 126 0.61 4.50 -5.70
C ILE A 126 -0.59 5.40 -5.99
N LEU A 127 -1.78 4.89 -5.71
CA LEU A 127 -3.02 5.66 -5.72
C LEU A 127 -3.42 6.06 -4.30
N THR A 128 -3.98 7.25 -4.15
CA THR A 128 -4.62 7.68 -2.92
C THR A 128 -5.66 8.77 -3.19
N ASN A 129 -6.75 8.73 -2.44
CA ASN A 129 -7.75 9.81 -2.43
C ASN A 129 -7.41 10.91 -1.40
N SER A 130 -6.35 10.75 -0.61
CA SER A 130 -5.92 11.69 0.41
C SER A 130 -4.85 12.64 -0.12
N PHE A 131 -5.19 13.93 -0.26
CA PHE A 131 -4.21 14.95 -0.66
C PHE A 131 -3.04 15.07 0.32
N LYS A 132 -3.30 14.83 1.63
CA LYS A 132 -2.24 14.79 2.65
C LYS A 132 -1.25 13.65 2.39
N LEU A 133 -1.75 12.43 2.11
CA LEU A 133 -0.90 11.28 1.78
C LEU A 133 -0.15 11.49 0.46
N PHE A 134 -0.84 12.02 -0.56
CA PHE A 134 -0.22 12.36 -1.84
C PHE A 134 1.00 13.29 -1.65
N LYS A 135 0.85 14.40 -0.92
CA LYS A 135 1.97 15.31 -0.64
C LYS A 135 3.12 14.59 0.08
N LYS A 136 2.80 13.78 1.10
CA LYS A 136 3.82 13.04 1.86
C LYS A 136 4.57 12.04 0.98
N ILE A 137 3.86 11.28 0.15
CA ILE A 137 4.45 10.30 -0.78
C ILE A 137 5.34 11.00 -1.82
N LYS A 138 4.89 12.12 -2.38
CA LYS A 138 5.68 12.92 -3.33
C LYS A 138 7.01 13.36 -2.72
N LYS A 139 7.03 13.78 -1.47
CA LYS A 139 8.27 14.11 -0.74
C LYS A 139 9.14 12.88 -0.55
N ILE A 140 8.60 11.80 0.00
CA ILE A 140 9.35 10.56 0.29
C ILE A 140 9.97 10.00 -1.00
N ARG A 141 9.23 9.99 -2.11
CA ARG A 141 9.69 9.50 -3.40
C ARG A 141 10.90 10.28 -3.96
N PHE A 142 11.09 11.50 -3.54
CA PHE A 142 12.15 12.38 -4.05
C PHE A 142 12.98 12.97 -2.91
N TYR A 143 13.79 12.15 -2.27
CA TYR A 143 14.76 12.52 -1.23
C TYR A 143 14.19 13.29 -0.04
N GLY A 144 12.88 13.28 0.19
CA GLY A 144 12.25 14.10 1.24
C GLY A 144 12.08 15.57 0.88
N ILE A 145 12.34 15.96 -0.36
CA ILE A 145 12.25 17.34 -0.85
C ILE A 145 10.79 17.67 -1.18
N ASP A 146 10.32 18.85 -0.80
CA ASP A 146 8.98 19.31 -1.15
C ASP A 146 8.93 19.85 -2.58
N THR A 147 8.34 19.08 -3.48
CA THR A 147 8.16 19.45 -4.90
C THR A 147 6.77 20.00 -5.21
N VAL A 148 5.88 20.08 -4.21
CA VAL A 148 4.46 20.45 -4.41
C VAL A 148 4.17 21.87 -3.93
N ASP A 149 5.02 22.46 -3.12
CA ASP A 149 4.81 23.81 -2.60
C ASP A 149 5.33 24.88 -3.58
N ILE A 150 4.53 25.14 -4.62
CA ILE A 150 4.82 26.12 -5.68
C ILE A 150 4.68 27.57 -5.17
N LYS A 151 4.09 27.79 -4.00
CA LYS A 151 3.83 29.13 -3.48
C LYS A 151 5.05 29.82 -2.86
N ASN A 152 6.05 29.05 -2.43
CA ASN A 152 7.28 29.60 -1.93
C ASN A 152 8.29 29.79 -3.06
N LYS A 153 8.54 31.05 -3.47
CA LYS A 153 9.53 31.46 -4.48
C LYS A 153 10.98 31.01 -4.17
N PHE A 154 11.23 30.50 -2.98
CA PHE A 154 12.47 29.86 -2.58
C PHE A 154 12.32 28.33 -2.58
N TYR A 155 12.32 27.74 -3.77
CA TYR A 155 12.51 26.31 -3.95
C TYR A 155 13.92 25.95 -3.47
N ASN A 156 14.03 25.47 -2.24
CA ASN A 156 15.31 25.00 -1.73
C ASN A 156 15.54 23.55 -2.17
N LYS A 157 16.06 23.40 -3.39
CA LYS A 157 16.36 22.12 -4.06
C LYS A 157 17.18 21.15 -3.19
N TYR A 158 17.89 21.69 -2.21
CA TYR A 158 18.82 20.92 -1.36
C TYR A 158 18.32 20.73 0.08
N TYR A 159 17.09 21.16 0.39
CA TYR A 159 16.57 21.06 1.75
C TYR A 159 15.56 19.91 1.87
N SER A 160 15.88 18.93 2.72
CA SER A 160 14.99 17.83 3.08
C SER A 160 14.70 17.86 4.58
N ASN A 161 13.43 17.77 4.94
CA ASN A 161 12.98 17.74 6.34
C ASN A 161 12.46 16.36 6.77
N ILE A 162 12.47 15.39 5.87
CA ILE A 162 12.11 13.99 6.13
C ILE A 162 13.05 13.07 5.36
N ASN A 163 13.30 11.87 5.86
CA ASN A 163 14.02 10.86 5.12
C ASN A 163 13.20 10.42 3.91
N GLY A 164 13.81 10.46 2.75
CA GLY A 164 13.22 10.04 1.49
C GLY A 164 14.18 9.20 0.65
N VAL A 165 13.67 8.63 -0.41
CA VAL A 165 14.41 7.79 -1.36
C VAL A 165 14.32 8.38 -2.76
N ASN A 166 15.23 7.98 -3.65
CA ASN A 166 15.04 8.21 -5.07
C ASN A 166 14.22 7.05 -5.64
N SER A 167 12.95 7.31 -5.91
CA SER A 167 12.03 6.35 -6.53
C SER A 167 11.31 7.01 -7.69
N ARG A 168 12.01 7.16 -8.80
CA ARG A 168 11.48 7.69 -10.05
C ARG A 168 11.28 6.55 -11.03
N LEU A 169 10.17 6.59 -11.77
CA LEU A 169 9.97 5.73 -12.92
C LEU A 169 10.83 6.26 -14.05
N ASP A 170 11.48 5.35 -14.77
CA ASP A 170 12.21 5.70 -16.00
C ASP A 170 11.25 6.24 -17.06
N GLU A 171 11.71 7.15 -17.91
CA GLU A 171 10.89 7.78 -18.94
C GLU A 171 10.58 6.82 -20.11
N VAL A 172 11.40 5.79 -20.29
CA VAL A 172 11.21 4.75 -21.32
C VAL A 172 10.12 3.78 -20.92
#